data_fcc0d6136b0c276b7407eba0c8044883
#
_entry.id   fcc0d6136b0c276b7407eba0c8044883
#
_cell.length_a   1.000
_cell.length_b   1.000
_cell.length_c   1.000
_cell.angle_alpha   90.00
_cell.angle_beta   90.00
_cell.angle_gamma   90.00
#
_symmetry.space_group_name_H-M   'P 1'
#
loop_
_entity.id
_entity.type
_entity.pdbx_description
1 polymer ?
#
loop_
_entity_poly.entity_id
_entity_poly.type
_entity_poly.pdbx_seq_one_letter_code
_entity_poly.pdbx_strand_id
1 'polypeptide(L)'
;MDALKLDLSHYRELLKQYINTQDESALYEAEQISKRSIQHNISLEEIINTHINALEDIYPELPENIQHSMSFLLEVMISYGLALQEFQDLRETQLEIKSEISVAARMQNTLLSTVKPDVEGFDIGVVSVPANQMNGDYHHFIHHEDGTVGITVADVIGKGIPAALCMSMIKYAMESFPSEHKNPSEILESLNRVVERNVDPSMFITMFYALFNPAASTISYSSAGHEPGFYYHAADDTFEEIRAKGVVLGVTDMAQYRQYEREIHAGDMVILLTDGVTECRQGDRFIESEEVLEVIKSFSHLSAQELVENVYKHFEKLQDFHLRDDFTLIIIKKDV
;
A
#
# COMPACT_ATOMS: atom_id res chain seq x y z
N MET A 1 23.75 -13.74 -39.12
CA MET A 1 22.85 -12.69 -38.64
C MET A 1 23.52 -11.39 -39.05
N ASP A 2 23.21 -10.89 -40.25
CA ASP A 2 23.67 -9.60 -40.68
C ASP A 2 22.88 -8.55 -39.87
N ALA A 3 23.56 -7.90 -38.93
CA ALA A 3 23.04 -6.70 -38.33
C ALA A 3 22.76 -5.70 -39.46
N LEU A 4 21.55 -5.24 -39.62
CA LEU A 4 21.19 -4.21 -40.57
C LEU A 4 21.97 -2.96 -40.18
N LYS A 5 23.16 -2.81 -40.78
CA LYS A 5 23.91 -1.56 -40.70
C LYS A 5 23.09 -0.48 -41.40
N LEU A 6 23.06 0.68 -40.80
CA LEU A 6 22.48 1.86 -41.45
C LEU A 6 23.10 1.96 -42.86
N ASP A 7 22.27 2.00 -43.91
CA ASP A 7 22.79 2.10 -45.26
C ASP A 7 23.44 3.47 -45.46
N LEU A 8 24.77 3.52 -45.27
CA LEU A 8 25.57 4.73 -45.39
C LEU A 8 25.40 5.39 -46.74
N SER A 9 25.25 4.61 -47.82
CA SER A 9 25.10 5.15 -49.18
C SER A 9 23.76 5.86 -49.34
N HIS A 10 22.67 5.27 -48.84
CA HIS A 10 21.35 5.89 -48.87
C HIS A 10 21.29 7.14 -47.97
N TYR A 11 21.86 7.07 -46.78
CA TYR A 11 21.93 8.20 -45.85
C TYR A 11 22.69 9.36 -46.46
N ARG A 12 23.85 9.09 -47.10
CA ARG A 12 24.68 10.10 -47.80
C ARG A 12 23.93 10.79 -48.94
N GLU A 13 23.23 10.06 -49.79
CA GLU A 13 22.44 10.65 -50.87
C GLU A 13 21.30 11.53 -50.34
N LEU A 14 20.62 11.10 -49.31
CA LEU A 14 19.57 11.84 -48.64
C LEU A 14 20.10 13.15 -48.01
N LEU A 15 21.24 13.07 -47.31
CA LEU A 15 21.91 14.24 -46.75
C LEU A 15 22.35 15.23 -47.85
N LYS A 16 22.90 14.74 -48.93
CA LYS A 16 23.32 15.54 -50.09
C LYS A 16 22.14 16.23 -50.78
N GLN A 17 21.02 15.51 -50.92
CA GLN A 17 19.78 16.09 -51.44
C GLN A 17 19.30 17.23 -50.55
N TYR A 18 19.22 17.01 -49.25
CA TYR A 18 18.76 18.03 -48.29
C TYR A 18 19.67 19.28 -48.29
N ILE A 19 21.00 19.09 -48.31
CA ILE A 19 21.97 20.21 -48.35
C ILE A 19 21.77 21.08 -49.60
N ASN A 20 21.47 20.44 -50.74
CA ASN A 20 21.37 21.16 -52.00
C ASN A 20 20.00 21.78 -52.26
N THR A 21 18.92 21.18 -51.80
CA THR A 21 17.55 21.57 -52.16
C THR A 21 16.76 22.09 -50.98
N GLN A 22 17.15 21.79 -49.75
CA GLN A 22 16.39 22.04 -48.49
C GLN A 22 14.95 21.50 -48.55
N ASP A 23 14.76 20.38 -49.27
CA ASP A 23 13.46 19.76 -49.46
C ASP A 23 12.99 19.08 -48.20
N GLU A 24 11.75 19.37 -47.77
CA GLU A 24 11.11 18.76 -46.60
C GLU A 24 10.92 17.24 -46.75
N SER A 25 10.81 16.73 -47.97
CA SER A 25 10.72 15.28 -48.23
C SER A 25 11.91 14.51 -47.68
N ALA A 26 13.13 15.09 -47.77
CA ALA A 26 14.33 14.48 -47.22
C ALA A 26 14.31 14.43 -45.68
N LEU A 27 13.69 15.41 -45.00
CA LEU A 27 13.48 15.37 -43.55
C LEU A 27 12.50 14.28 -43.13
N TYR A 28 11.44 14.09 -43.91
CA TYR A 28 10.50 13.00 -43.68
C TYR A 28 11.17 11.61 -43.81
N GLU A 29 11.97 11.40 -44.81
CA GLU A 29 12.74 10.15 -44.95
C GLU A 29 13.76 9.98 -43.83
N ALA A 30 14.43 11.04 -43.36
CA ALA A 30 15.33 11.00 -42.19
C ALA A 30 14.56 10.59 -40.92
N GLU A 31 13.33 11.06 -40.72
CA GLU A 31 12.46 10.61 -39.61
C GLU A 31 12.13 9.10 -39.71
N GLN A 32 11.90 8.58 -40.93
CA GLN A 32 11.64 7.13 -41.11
C GLN A 32 12.92 6.31 -40.83
N ILE A 33 14.10 6.84 -41.17
CA ILE A 33 15.38 6.22 -40.81
C ILE A 33 15.50 6.15 -39.28
N SER A 34 15.24 7.24 -38.56
CA SER A 34 15.30 7.28 -37.10
C SER A 34 14.35 6.26 -36.47
N LYS A 35 13.09 6.16 -36.94
CA LYS A 35 12.10 5.18 -36.42
C LYS A 35 12.60 3.74 -36.66
N ARG A 36 13.14 3.44 -37.83
CA ARG A 36 13.71 2.11 -38.12
C ARG A 36 14.94 1.81 -37.29
N SER A 37 15.79 2.80 -37.05
CA SER A 37 16.99 2.67 -36.23
C SER A 37 16.61 2.27 -34.80
N ILE A 38 15.60 2.92 -34.20
CA ILE A 38 15.06 2.56 -32.87
C ILE A 38 14.52 1.11 -32.86
N GLN A 39 13.74 0.70 -33.88
CA GLN A 39 13.19 -0.66 -33.98
C GLN A 39 14.26 -1.75 -34.08
N HIS A 40 15.41 -1.43 -34.64
CA HIS A 40 16.54 -2.34 -34.82
C HIS A 40 17.66 -2.17 -33.80
N ASN A 41 17.44 -1.38 -32.72
CA ASN A 41 18.40 -1.10 -31.67
C ASN A 41 19.75 -0.54 -32.20
N ILE A 42 19.70 0.28 -33.26
CA ILE A 42 20.88 1.00 -33.75
C ILE A 42 21.18 2.10 -32.74
N SER A 43 22.44 2.18 -32.29
CA SER A 43 22.83 3.17 -31.29
C SER A 43 22.81 4.59 -31.86
N LEU A 44 22.60 5.58 -31.01
CA LEU A 44 22.69 6.98 -31.39
C LEU A 44 24.09 7.32 -31.92
N GLU A 45 25.13 6.71 -31.35
CA GLU A 45 26.53 6.81 -31.80
C GLU A 45 26.68 6.38 -33.25
N GLU A 46 26.09 5.26 -33.67
CA GLU A 46 26.14 4.73 -35.02
C GLU A 46 25.46 5.68 -36.01
N ILE A 47 24.34 6.27 -35.65
CA ILE A 47 23.62 7.25 -36.48
C ILE A 47 24.47 8.51 -36.67
N ILE A 48 25.09 9.04 -35.62
CA ILE A 48 25.90 10.26 -35.68
C ILE A 48 27.21 9.99 -36.45
N ASN A 49 27.86 8.85 -36.19
CA ASN A 49 29.05 8.47 -36.99
C ASN A 49 28.71 8.32 -38.47
N THR A 50 27.54 7.75 -38.79
CA THR A 50 27.06 7.68 -40.19
C THR A 50 26.89 9.07 -40.79
N HIS A 51 26.37 10.04 -40.03
CA HIS A 51 26.21 11.43 -40.47
C HIS A 51 27.55 12.10 -40.67
N ILE A 52 28.51 11.98 -39.77
CA ILE A 52 29.84 12.54 -39.85
C ILE A 52 30.58 11.98 -41.08
N ASN A 53 30.57 10.65 -41.25
CA ASN A 53 31.20 10.00 -42.41
C ASN A 53 30.58 10.46 -43.75
N ALA A 54 29.24 10.56 -43.79
CA ALA A 54 28.54 11.05 -44.98
C ALA A 54 28.90 12.50 -45.29
N LEU A 55 29.09 13.34 -44.29
CA LEU A 55 29.47 14.74 -44.47
C LEU A 55 30.92 14.89 -44.90
N GLU A 56 31.85 14.12 -44.36
CA GLU A 56 33.25 14.07 -44.81
C GLU A 56 33.36 13.60 -46.27
N ASP A 57 32.55 12.63 -46.68
CA ASP A 57 32.49 12.18 -48.07
C ASP A 57 31.96 13.27 -49.04
N ILE A 58 30.99 14.09 -48.56
CA ILE A 58 30.42 15.20 -49.36
C ILE A 58 31.41 16.39 -49.44
N TYR A 59 32.12 16.64 -48.34
CA TYR A 59 33.05 17.76 -48.18
C TYR A 59 34.44 17.29 -47.70
N PRO A 60 35.31 16.78 -48.60
CA PRO A 60 36.63 16.24 -48.23
C PRO A 60 37.58 17.27 -47.59
N GLU A 61 37.36 18.56 -47.82
CA GLU A 61 38.14 19.67 -47.26
C GLU A 61 37.38 20.40 -46.15
N LEU A 62 36.74 19.66 -45.27
CA LEU A 62 36.01 20.25 -44.14
C LEU A 62 36.98 20.98 -43.19
N PRO A 63 36.73 22.24 -42.81
CA PRO A 63 37.59 22.97 -41.90
C PRO A 63 37.72 22.24 -40.52
N GLU A 64 38.95 22.26 -39.98
CA GLU A 64 39.30 21.53 -38.75
C GLU A 64 38.42 21.90 -37.54
N ASN A 65 38.03 23.18 -37.45
CA ASN A 65 37.12 23.66 -36.40
C ASN A 65 35.70 23.08 -36.53
N ILE A 66 35.25 22.74 -37.74
CA ILE A 66 33.95 22.06 -37.95
C ILE A 66 34.05 20.60 -37.55
N GLN A 67 35.15 19.91 -37.89
CA GLN A 67 35.39 18.53 -37.46
C GLN A 67 35.43 18.43 -35.91
N HIS A 68 36.12 19.35 -35.23
CA HIS A 68 36.15 19.41 -33.77
C HIS A 68 34.76 19.66 -33.18
N SER A 69 33.92 20.52 -33.80
CA SER A 69 32.56 20.78 -33.38
C SER A 69 31.68 19.52 -33.49
N MET A 70 31.87 18.73 -34.56
CA MET A 70 31.16 17.46 -34.74
C MET A 70 31.59 16.40 -33.74
N SER A 71 32.88 16.29 -33.46
CA SER A 71 33.39 15.38 -32.43
C SER A 71 32.85 15.73 -31.05
N PHE A 72 32.75 17.02 -30.74
CA PHE A 72 32.12 17.49 -29.51
C PHE A 72 30.61 17.09 -29.44
N LEU A 73 29.88 17.31 -30.55
CA LEU A 73 28.49 16.90 -30.65
C LEU A 73 28.31 15.39 -30.46
N LEU A 74 29.18 14.61 -31.11
CA LEU A 74 29.17 13.14 -30.96
C LEU A 74 29.33 12.73 -29.51
N GLU A 75 30.27 13.27 -28.77
CA GLU A 75 30.52 12.96 -27.37
C GLU A 75 29.29 13.30 -26.48
N VAL A 76 28.71 14.49 -26.70
CA VAL A 76 27.47 14.89 -25.98
C VAL A 76 26.32 13.95 -26.27
N MET A 77 26.14 13.54 -27.53
CA MET A 77 25.05 12.67 -27.95
C MET A 77 25.23 11.22 -27.46
N ILE A 78 26.48 10.73 -27.42
CA ILE A 78 26.78 9.42 -26.80
C ILE A 78 26.38 9.43 -25.32
N SER A 79 26.84 10.45 -24.57
CA SER A 79 26.51 10.59 -23.16
C SER A 79 25.01 10.70 -22.94
N TYR A 80 24.30 11.46 -23.77
CA TYR A 80 22.83 11.56 -23.71
C TYR A 80 22.16 10.23 -24.03
N GLY A 81 22.63 9.51 -25.05
CA GLY A 81 22.08 8.19 -25.43
C GLY A 81 22.22 7.15 -24.32
N LEU A 82 23.37 7.10 -23.65
CA LEU A 82 23.58 6.21 -22.50
C LEU A 82 22.67 6.56 -21.33
N ALA A 83 22.55 7.83 -20.99
CA ALA A 83 21.65 8.28 -19.91
C ALA A 83 20.18 7.98 -20.23
N LEU A 84 19.76 8.14 -21.49
CA LEU A 84 18.40 7.82 -21.93
C LEU A 84 18.10 6.31 -21.83
N GLN A 85 19.06 5.49 -22.21
CA GLN A 85 18.94 4.03 -22.10
C GLN A 85 18.82 3.60 -20.64
N GLU A 86 19.69 4.09 -19.77
CA GLU A 86 19.65 3.83 -18.34
C GLU A 86 18.28 4.24 -17.72
N PHE A 87 17.77 5.41 -18.13
CA PHE A 87 16.44 5.87 -17.68
C PHE A 87 15.31 4.95 -18.16
N GLN A 88 15.39 4.44 -19.39
CA GLN A 88 14.40 3.50 -19.93
C GLN A 88 14.43 2.16 -19.18
N ASP A 89 15.62 1.60 -18.95
CA ASP A 89 15.81 0.36 -18.21
C ASP A 89 15.29 0.47 -16.76
N LEU A 90 15.58 1.59 -16.09
CA LEU A 90 15.06 1.88 -14.75
C LEU A 90 13.53 1.97 -14.75
N ARG A 91 12.95 2.62 -15.74
CA ARG A 91 11.50 2.75 -15.88
C ARG A 91 10.83 1.39 -16.11
N GLU A 92 11.41 0.55 -16.95
CA GLU A 92 10.91 -0.80 -17.22
C GLU A 92 10.94 -1.65 -15.94
N THR A 93 12.08 -1.68 -15.25
CA THR A 93 12.24 -2.35 -13.94
C THR A 93 11.22 -1.84 -12.91
N GLN A 94 10.99 -0.52 -12.86
CA GLN A 94 10.00 0.06 -11.95
C GLN A 94 8.57 -0.40 -12.28
N LEU A 95 8.22 -0.53 -13.57
CA LEU A 95 6.91 -1.04 -13.99
C LEU A 95 6.74 -2.52 -13.64
N GLU A 96 7.77 -3.33 -13.80
CA GLU A 96 7.77 -4.74 -13.41
C GLU A 96 7.54 -4.90 -11.91
N ILE A 97 8.33 -4.21 -11.08
CA ILE A 97 8.17 -4.22 -9.61
C ILE A 97 6.76 -3.77 -9.21
N LYS A 98 6.24 -2.70 -9.82
CA LYS A 98 4.88 -2.22 -9.55
C LYS A 98 3.82 -3.27 -9.90
N SER A 99 4.02 -4.01 -10.98
CA SER A 99 3.14 -5.12 -11.38
C SER A 99 3.19 -6.26 -10.37
N GLU A 100 4.36 -6.66 -9.91
CA GLU A 100 4.54 -7.70 -8.89
C GLU A 100 3.87 -7.33 -7.56
N ILE A 101 4.05 -6.09 -7.09
CA ILE A 101 3.39 -5.58 -5.88
C ILE A 101 1.86 -5.60 -6.05
N SER A 102 1.36 -5.25 -7.23
CA SER A 102 -0.09 -5.31 -7.52
C SER A 102 -0.64 -6.74 -7.44
N VAL A 103 0.12 -7.74 -7.91
CA VAL A 103 -0.26 -9.16 -7.77
C VAL A 103 -0.24 -9.57 -6.29
N ALA A 104 0.79 -9.20 -5.55
CA ALA A 104 0.92 -9.49 -4.12
C ALA A 104 -0.23 -8.87 -3.31
N ALA A 105 -0.63 -7.62 -3.62
CA ALA A 105 -1.77 -6.96 -2.98
C ALA A 105 -3.10 -7.69 -3.22
N ARG A 106 -3.35 -8.17 -4.44
CA ARG A 106 -4.55 -8.99 -4.71
C ARG A 106 -4.52 -10.31 -3.95
N MET A 107 -3.37 -10.96 -3.84
CA MET A 107 -3.23 -12.17 -3.02
C MET A 107 -3.48 -11.86 -1.54
N GLN A 108 -2.92 -10.77 -1.01
CA GLN A 108 -3.17 -10.32 0.36
C GLN A 108 -4.67 -10.17 0.63
N ASN A 109 -5.38 -9.43 -0.23
CA ASN A 109 -6.83 -9.23 -0.09
C ASN A 109 -7.61 -10.55 -0.09
N THR A 110 -7.19 -11.51 -0.90
CA THR A 110 -7.83 -12.84 -0.94
C THR A 110 -7.53 -13.64 0.32
N LEU A 111 -6.28 -13.67 0.75
CA LEU A 111 -5.84 -14.42 1.93
C LEU A 111 -6.42 -13.85 3.22
N LEU A 112 -6.52 -12.52 3.33
CA LEU A 112 -6.99 -11.82 4.53
C LEU A 112 -8.49 -11.55 4.53
N SER A 113 -9.22 -11.98 3.49
CA SER A 113 -10.67 -11.82 3.47
C SER A 113 -11.32 -12.43 4.71
N THR A 114 -12.25 -11.70 5.29
CA THR A 114 -13.03 -12.11 6.46
C THR A 114 -14.51 -11.83 6.20
N VAL A 115 -15.39 -12.59 6.86
CA VAL A 115 -16.83 -12.40 6.74
C VAL A 115 -17.32 -11.64 7.97
N LYS A 116 -17.91 -10.48 7.72
CA LYS A 116 -18.53 -9.68 8.78
C LYS A 116 -19.62 -10.50 9.46
N PRO A 117 -19.66 -10.59 10.81
CA PRO A 117 -20.69 -11.31 11.50
C PRO A 117 -22.05 -10.63 11.35
N ASP A 118 -23.08 -11.45 11.15
CA ASP A 118 -24.49 -11.06 11.22
C ASP A 118 -25.05 -11.61 12.53
N VAL A 119 -25.37 -10.74 13.47
CA VAL A 119 -25.67 -11.11 14.86
C VAL A 119 -26.97 -10.42 15.29
N GLU A 120 -27.96 -11.19 15.71
CA GLU A 120 -29.24 -10.65 16.17
C GLU A 120 -29.05 -9.70 17.36
N GLY A 121 -29.69 -8.52 17.30
CA GLY A 121 -29.61 -7.48 18.33
C GLY A 121 -28.34 -6.62 18.29
N PHE A 122 -27.51 -6.80 17.28
CA PHE A 122 -26.29 -5.99 17.08
C PHE A 122 -26.07 -5.66 15.61
N ASP A 123 -25.74 -4.40 15.36
CA ASP A 123 -25.32 -3.92 14.05
C ASP A 123 -23.81 -3.70 14.05
N ILE A 124 -23.11 -4.35 13.12
CA ILE A 124 -21.64 -4.30 13.02
C ILE A 124 -21.25 -3.65 11.72
N GLY A 125 -20.42 -2.62 11.79
CA GLY A 125 -19.83 -1.93 10.66
C GLY A 125 -18.32 -2.10 10.62
N VAL A 126 -17.75 -2.23 9.43
CA VAL A 126 -16.31 -2.30 9.22
C VAL A 126 -15.90 -1.56 7.95
N VAL A 127 -14.84 -0.78 8.07
CA VAL A 127 -14.10 -0.21 6.94
C VAL A 127 -12.61 -0.43 7.17
N SER A 128 -11.91 -0.91 6.14
CA SER A 128 -10.45 -1.05 6.15
C SER A 128 -9.94 -0.71 4.77
N VAL A 129 -9.18 0.37 4.69
CA VAL A 129 -8.70 0.95 3.43
C VAL A 129 -7.20 1.18 3.54
N PRO A 130 -6.41 0.55 2.65
CA PRO A 130 -4.97 0.75 2.65
C PRO A 130 -4.59 2.13 2.10
N ALA A 131 -3.60 2.77 2.70
CA ALA A 131 -3.00 4.01 2.18
C ALA A 131 -2.20 3.78 0.89
N ASN A 132 -1.67 2.57 0.71
CA ASN A 132 -0.88 2.16 -0.44
C ASN A 132 -1.50 0.93 -1.12
N GLN A 133 -0.74 0.25 -1.98
CA GLN A 133 -1.23 -0.96 -2.67
C GLN A 133 -1.46 -2.14 -1.74
N MET A 134 -0.71 -2.24 -0.66
CA MET A 134 -0.81 -3.30 0.36
C MET A 134 -1.16 -2.68 1.70
N ASN A 135 -1.97 -3.39 2.47
CA ASN A 135 -2.41 -2.98 3.80
C ASN A 135 -1.41 -3.45 4.87
N GLY A 136 -1.02 -2.58 5.80
CA GLY A 136 -0.30 -2.88 7.03
C GLY A 136 -1.26 -3.24 8.17
N ASP A 137 -2.50 -2.76 8.09
CA ASP A 137 -3.57 -3.09 9.02
C ASP A 137 -4.17 -4.48 8.75
N TYR A 138 -4.59 -5.12 9.81
CA TYR A 138 -5.29 -6.41 9.76
C TYR A 138 -6.52 -6.39 10.66
N HIS A 139 -7.65 -6.81 10.11
CA HIS A 139 -8.83 -7.12 10.90
C HIS A 139 -9.36 -8.51 10.54
N HIS A 140 -9.94 -9.20 11.51
CA HIS A 140 -10.48 -10.53 11.30
C HIS A 140 -11.63 -10.85 12.25
N PHE A 141 -12.62 -11.59 11.73
CA PHE A 141 -13.73 -12.12 12.49
C PHE A 141 -13.68 -13.65 12.48
N ILE A 142 -13.75 -14.26 13.67
CA ILE A 142 -13.75 -15.72 13.85
C ILE A 142 -15.11 -16.12 14.45
N HIS A 143 -15.88 -16.85 13.67
CA HIS A 143 -17.16 -17.37 14.13
C HIS A 143 -16.95 -18.68 14.90
N HIS A 144 -17.41 -18.74 16.14
CA HIS A 144 -17.37 -19.93 16.95
C HIS A 144 -18.73 -20.66 16.95
N GLU A 145 -18.71 -21.99 17.15
CA GLU A 145 -19.90 -22.83 17.14
C GLU A 145 -20.92 -22.48 18.24
N ASP A 146 -20.48 -21.86 19.34
CA ASP A 146 -21.33 -21.40 20.43
C ASP A 146 -21.95 -20.03 20.20
N GLY A 147 -21.77 -19.46 19.02
CA GLY A 147 -22.30 -18.15 18.63
C GLY A 147 -21.45 -16.96 19.10
N THR A 148 -20.31 -17.19 19.77
CA THR A 148 -19.36 -16.13 20.09
C THR A 148 -18.54 -15.75 18.86
N VAL A 149 -18.04 -14.53 18.84
CA VAL A 149 -17.25 -14.00 17.72
C VAL A 149 -15.92 -13.46 18.22
N GLY A 150 -14.82 -14.05 17.74
CA GLY A 150 -13.49 -13.46 17.89
C GLY A 150 -13.33 -12.26 16.96
N ILE A 151 -12.86 -11.14 17.49
CA ILE A 151 -12.66 -9.90 16.73
C ILE A 151 -11.20 -9.46 16.92
N THR A 152 -10.51 -9.25 15.82
CA THR A 152 -9.11 -8.83 15.82
C THR A 152 -8.97 -7.52 15.08
N VAL A 153 -8.20 -6.59 15.65
CA VAL A 153 -7.62 -5.44 14.96
C VAL A 153 -6.14 -5.42 15.28
N ALA A 154 -5.31 -5.29 14.28
CA ALA A 154 -3.85 -5.31 14.44
C ALA A 154 -3.19 -4.41 13.40
N ASP A 155 -2.02 -3.90 13.74
CA ASP A 155 -1.12 -3.24 12.82
C ASP A 155 0.26 -3.88 12.88
N VAL A 156 0.84 -4.11 11.71
CA VAL A 156 2.17 -4.72 11.55
C VAL A 156 3.18 -3.65 11.22
N ILE A 157 4.13 -3.43 12.11
CA ILE A 157 5.24 -2.52 11.79
C ILE A 157 6.01 -3.04 10.58
N GLY A 158 5.97 -2.25 9.53
CA GLY A 158 6.48 -2.55 8.21
C GLY A 158 5.37 -2.49 7.17
N LYS A 159 5.75 -2.25 5.92
CA LYS A 159 4.79 -2.11 4.81
C LYS A 159 5.13 -3.10 3.70
N GLY A 160 4.15 -3.42 2.87
CA GLY A 160 4.34 -4.26 1.70
C GLY A 160 4.40 -5.77 2.00
N ILE A 161 5.19 -6.50 1.23
CA ILE A 161 5.22 -7.97 1.23
C ILE A 161 5.54 -8.58 2.61
N PRO A 162 6.52 -8.08 3.40
CA PRO A 162 6.80 -8.64 4.72
C PRO A 162 5.60 -8.56 5.67
N ALA A 163 4.91 -7.41 5.72
CA ALA A 163 3.72 -7.23 6.56
C ALA A 163 2.59 -8.19 6.13
N ALA A 164 2.35 -8.33 4.83
CA ALA A 164 1.35 -9.25 4.29
C ALA A 164 1.61 -10.72 4.66
N LEU A 165 2.87 -11.14 4.65
CA LEU A 165 3.25 -12.50 5.06
C LEU A 165 3.01 -12.70 6.56
N CYS A 166 3.37 -11.72 7.41
CA CYS A 166 3.11 -11.76 8.84
C CYS A 166 1.61 -11.88 9.14
N MET A 167 0.78 -11.07 8.47
CA MET A 167 -0.68 -11.14 8.63
C MET A 167 -1.25 -12.49 8.23
N SER A 168 -0.79 -13.05 7.10
CA SER A 168 -1.21 -14.37 6.64
C SER A 168 -0.85 -15.46 7.64
N MET A 169 0.34 -15.38 8.24
CA MET A 169 0.78 -16.29 9.29
C MET A 169 -0.10 -16.17 10.55
N ILE A 170 -0.40 -14.95 10.98
CA ILE A 170 -1.27 -14.69 12.14
C ILE A 170 -2.67 -15.23 11.89
N LYS A 171 -3.28 -14.91 10.75
CA LYS A 171 -4.60 -15.42 10.39
C LYS A 171 -4.65 -16.93 10.46
N TYR A 172 -3.69 -17.60 9.80
CA TYR A 172 -3.64 -19.05 9.78
C TYR A 172 -3.43 -19.64 11.17
N ALA A 173 -2.59 -19.02 12.00
CA ALA A 173 -2.39 -19.43 13.38
C ALA A 173 -3.70 -19.32 14.19
N MET A 174 -4.42 -18.20 14.06
CA MET A 174 -5.70 -17.98 14.76
C MET A 174 -6.77 -18.98 14.34
N GLU A 175 -6.91 -19.26 13.05
CA GLU A 175 -7.87 -20.24 12.53
C GLU A 175 -7.52 -21.68 12.92
N SER A 176 -6.26 -21.93 13.30
CA SER A 176 -5.77 -23.26 13.71
C SER A 176 -5.90 -23.52 15.21
N PHE A 177 -6.24 -22.51 16.01
CA PHE A 177 -6.42 -22.72 17.46
C PHE A 177 -7.65 -23.58 17.73
N PRO A 178 -7.56 -24.50 18.73
CA PRO A 178 -8.69 -25.29 19.14
C PRO A 178 -9.87 -24.40 19.57
N SER A 179 -11.09 -24.82 19.26
CA SER A 179 -12.32 -24.06 19.59
C SER A 179 -12.52 -23.82 21.10
N GLU A 180 -11.79 -24.52 21.94
CA GLU A 180 -11.79 -24.37 23.40
C GLU A 180 -10.91 -23.18 23.86
N HIS A 181 -9.91 -22.79 23.05
CA HIS A 181 -9.00 -21.69 23.35
C HIS A 181 -9.56 -20.37 22.75
N LYS A 182 -10.42 -19.72 23.53
CA LYS A 182 -11.07 -18.47 23.10
C LYS A 182 -10.69 -17.26 23.96
N ASN A 183 -10.03 -17.52 25.08
CA ASN A 183 -9.67 -16.48 26.04
C ASN A 183 -8.71 -15.47 25.40
N PRO A 184 -9.06 -14.17 25.33
CA PRO A 184 -8.26 -13.15 24.67
C PRO A 184 -6.79 -13.11 25.10
N SER A 185 -6.49 -13.27 26.39
CA SER A 185 -5.12 -13.30 26.88
C SER A 185 -4.33 -14.50 26.37
N GLU A 186 -4.94 -15.70 26.36
CA GLU A 186 -4.30 -16.94 25.89
C GLU A 186 -4.05 -16.93 24.37
N ILE A 187 -4.96 -16.35 23.60
CA ILE A 187 -4.80 -16.14 22.16
C ILE A 187 -3.60 -15.25 21.90
N LEU A 188 -3.50 -14.09 22.56
CA LEU A 188 -2.36 -13.19 22.38
C LEU A 188 -1.04 -13.81 22.81
N GLU A 189 -1.01 -14.58 23.93
CA GLU A 189 0.19 -15.31 24.35
C GLU A 189 0.62 -16.37 23.32
N SER A 190 -0.35 -17.04 22.73
CA SER A 190 -0.09 -18.06 21.70
C SER A 190 0.41 -17.43 20.40
N LEU A 191 -0.21 -16.32 19.97
CA LEU A 191 0.24 -15.54 18.81
C LEU A 191 1.61 -14.92 19.05
N ASN A 192 1.90 -14.42 20.25
CA ASN A 192 3.21 -13.88 20.60
C ASN A 192 4.32 -14.90 20.37
N ARG A 193 4.10 -16.16 20.81
CA ARG A 193 5.07 -17.26 20.56
C ARG A 193 5.25 -17.58 19.08
N VAL A 194 4.19 -17.45 18.28
CA VAL A 194 4.26 -17.65 16.83
C VAL A 194 5.06 -16.53 16.17
N VAL A 195 4.78 -15.28 16.52
CA VAL A 195 5.45 -14.10 15.96
C VAL A 195 6.94 -14.09 16.36
N GLU A 196 7.26 -14.26 17.63
CA GLU A 196 8.63 -14.24 18.15
C GLU A 196 9.54 -15.26 17.45
N ARG A 197 8.99 -16.44 17.11
CA ARG A 197 9.77 -17.51 16.47
C ARG A 197 9.92 -17.40 14.96
N ASN A 198 9.03 -16.70 14.29
CA ASN A 198 8.92 -16.79 12.84
C ASN A 198 9.07 -15.42 12.13
N VAL A 199 9.09 -14.32 12.86
CA VAL A 199 9.17 -12.98 12.30
C VAL A 199 10.53 -12.37 12.61
N ASP A 200 11.03 -11.51 11.72
CA ASP A 200 12.30 -10.82 11.92
C ASP A 200 12.25 -9.96 13.21
N PRO A 201 13.27 -9.96 14.06
CA PRO A 201 13.29 -9.21 15.31
C PRO A 201 13.13 -7.68 15.16
N SER A 202 13.29 -7.14 13.94
CA SER A 202 13.03 -5.73 13.65
C SER A 202 11.55 -5.44 13.40
N MET A 203 10.71 -6.47 13.28
CA MET A 203 9.28 -6.37 13.06
C MET A 203 8.53 -6.77 14.33
N PHE A 204 7.54 -5.99 14.69
CA PHE A 204 6.61 -6.33 15.76
C PHE A 204 5.18 -5.95 15.36
N ILE A 205 4.22 -6.49 16.09
CA ILE A 205 2.81 -6.39 15.74
C ILE A 205 2.06 -5.88 16.94
N THR A 206 1.30 -4.82 16.76
CA THR A 206 0.31 -4.40 17.73
C THR A 206 -1.00 -5.12 17.46
N MET A 207 -1.68 -5.61 18.48
CA MET A 207 -2.93 -6.35 18.30
C MET A 207 -3.90 -6.12 19.45
N PHE A 208 -5.15 -5.84 19.09
CA PHE A 208 -6.29 -5.94 19.98
C PHE A 208 -7.10 -7.18 19.59
N TYR A 209 -7.33 -8.07 20.55
CA TYR A 209 -8.18 -9.24 20.36
C TYR A 209 -9.34 -9.20 21.35
N ALA A 210 -10.54 -9.39 20.84
CA ALA A 210 -11.75 -9.46 21.64
C ALA A 210 -12.55 -10.71 21.32
N LEU A 211 -13.21 -11.26 22.35
CA LEU A 211 -14.24 -12.27 22.26
C LEU A 211 -15.60 -11.61 22.56
N PHE A 212 -16.41 -11.46 21.53
CA PHE A 212 -17.75 -10.90 21.64
C PHE A 212 -18.77 -12.02 21.84
N ASN A 213 -19.57 -11.93 22.91
CA ASN A 213 -20.66 -12.83 23.22
C ASN A 213 -21.99 -12.09 23.05
N PRO A 214 -22.68 -12.26 21.91
CA PRO A 214 -23.96 -11.59 21.68
C PRO A 214 -25.07 -12.01 22.67
N ALA A 215 -25.13 -13.29 22.99
CA ALA A 215 -26.17 -13.83 23.88
C ALA A 215 -26.08 -13.27 25.30
N ALA A 216 -24.86 -13.05 25.81
CA ALA A 216 -24.62 -12.40 27.09
C ALA A 216 -24.54 -10.87 26.99
N SER A 217 -24.47 -10.32 25.77
CA SER A 217 -24.18 -8.90 25.52
C SER A 217 -22.87 -8.42 26.17
N THR A 218 -21.81 -9.23 26.10
CA THR A 218 -20.50 -8.92 26.69
C THR A 218 -19.39 -8.98 25.67
N ILE A 219 -18.34 -8.21 25.92
CA ILE A 219 -17.10 -8.27 25.19
C ILE A 219 -15.94 -8.44 26.16
N SER A 220 -15.20 -9.55 26.03
CA SER A 220 -13.95 -9.78 26.74
C SER A 220 -12.79 -9.43 25.82
N TYR A 221 -11.77 -8.75 26.29
CA TYR A 221 -10.70 -8.27 25.40
C TYR A 221 -9.33 -8.24 26.07
N SER A 222 -8.30 -8.21 25.24
CA SER A 222 -6.91 -8.07 25.61
C SER A 222 -6.14 -7.31 24.53
N SER A 223 -5.04 -6.66 24.87
CA SER A 223 -4.23 -5.90 23.92
C SER A 223 -2.75 -6.24 24.05
N ALA A 224 -2.09 -6.36 22.91
CA ALA A 224 -0.66 -6.45 22.75
C ALA A 224 -0.12 -5.12 22.18
N GLY A 225 -0.14 -4.05 22.98
CA GLY A 225 0.40 -2.75 22.61
C GLY A 225 -0.35 -1.99 21.51
N HIS A 226 -1.57 -2.40 21.22
CA HIS A 226 -2.39 -1.75 20.20
C HIS A 226 -3.07 -0.49 20.73
N GLU A 227 -3.45 0.41 19.84
CA GLU A 227 -4.22 1.62 20.14
C GLU A 227 -5.48 1.27 20.98
N PRO A 228 -5.85 2.13 21.96
CA PRO A 228 -7.05 1.92 22.73
C PRO A 228 -8.28 2.08 21.84
N GLY A 229 -9.25 1.14 21.98
CA GLY A 229 -10.57 1.35 21.43
C GLY A 229 -11.38 2.33 22.30
N PHE A 230 -12.62 2.59 21.89
CA PHE A 230 -13.53 3.45 22.64
C PHE A 230 -14.88 2.75 22.87
N TYR A 231 -15.50 3.11 23.97
CA TYR A 231 -16.85 2.71 24.32
C TYR A 231 -17.73 3.95 24.38
N TYR A 232 -18.81 3.96 23.63
CA TYR A 232 -19.83 5.00 23.68
C TYR A 232 -20.98 4.58 24.56
N HIS A 233 -21.26 5.35 25.59
CA HIS A 233 -22.40 5.21 26.48
C HIS A 233 -23.58 6.01 25.94
N ALA A 234 -24.59 5.31 25.41
CA ALA A 234 -25.78 5.97 24.86
C ALA A 234 -26.61 6.72 25.91
N ALA A 235 -26.62 6.23 27.16
CA ALA A 235 -27.39 6.83 28.25
C ALA A 235 -26.86 8.22 28.64
N ASP A 236 -25.53 8.39 28.65
CA ASP A 236 -24.87 9.59 29.13
C ASP A 236 -24.29 10.44 27.97
N ASP A 237 -24.38 9.92 26.74
CA ASP A 237 -23.83 10.54 25.54
C ASP A 237 -22.32 10.83 25.63
N THR A 238 -21.55 9.91 26.23
CA THR A 238 -20.13 10.06 26.54
C THR A 238 -19.29 8.91 25.98
N PHE A 239 -18.00 9.17 25.79
CA PHE A 239 -17.03 8.16 25.39
C PHE A 239 -16.09 7.82 26.55
N GLU A 240 -15.69 6.55 26.62
CA GLU A 240 -14.67 6.03 27.52
C GLU A 240 -13.65 5.22 26.72
N GLU A 241 -12.37 5.34 27.02
CA GLU A 241 -11.34 4.51 26.35
C GLU A 241 -11.38 3.06 26.87
N ILE A 242 -11.31 2.12 25.93
CA ILE A 242 -11.12 0.69 26.20
C ILE A 242 -9.62 0.41 26.22
N ARG A 243 -9.00 0.56 27.40
CA ARG A 243 -7.56 0.33 27.57
C ARG A 243 -7.27 -1.06 28.09
N ALA A 244 -6.35 -1.77 27.40
CA ALA A 244 -5.72 -2.97 27.93
C ALA A 244 -4.19 -2.83 27.76
N LYS A 245 -3.44 -3.11 28.82
CA LYS A 245 -1.97 -3.00 28.80
C LYS A 245 -1.36 -4.33 28.38
N GLY A 246 -0.44 -4.28 27.42
CA GLY A 246 0.35 -5.43 26.98
C GLY A 246 1.55 -5.00 26.15
N VAL A 247 2.55 -5.84 26.09
CA VAL A 247 3.71 -5.69 25.21
C VAL A 247 3.32 -6.11 23.80
N VAL A 248 3.81 -5.44 22.78
CA VAL A 248 3.59 -5.81 21.37
C VAL A 248 4.05 -7.26 21.10
N LEU A 249 3.43 -7.94 20.15
CA LEU A 249 3.79 -9.30 19.79
C LEU A 249 5.20 -9.35 19.15
N GLY A 250 5.97 -10.39 19.51
CA GLY A 250 7.27 -10.67 18.90
C GLY A 250 8.50 -10.11 19.64
N VAL A 251 8.30 -9.32 20.69
CA VAL A 251 9.43 -8.69 21.43
C VAL A 251 10.03 -9.59 22.49
N THR A 252 9.23 -10.43 23.14
CA THR A 252 9.68 -11.35 24.20
C THR A 252 8.79 -12.59 24.28
N ASP A 253 9.38 -13.75 24.50
CA ASP A 253 8.67 -15.02 24.69
C ASP A 253 7.87 -15.09 26.01
N MET A 254 8.24 -14.24 27.00
CA MET A 254 7.62 -14.19 28.33
C MET A 254 6.44 -13.17 28.42
N ALA A 255 5.96 -12.65 27.30
CA ALA A 255 4.84 -11.70 27.32
C ALA A 255 3.61 -12.34 27.93
N GLN A 256 2.97 -11.63 28.86
CA GLN A 256 1.69 -11.98 29.49
C GLN A 256 0.70 -10.84 29.24
N TYR A 257 -0.53 -11.22 28.96
CA TYR A 257 -1.60 -10.29 28.64
C TYR A 257 -2.72 -10.39 29.66
N ARG A 258 -3.30 -9.23 30.02
CA ARG A 258 -4.45 -9.19 30.92
C ARG A 258 -5.73 -9.15 30.12
N GLN A 259 -6.70 -9.92 30.56
CA GLN A 259 -8.06 -9.89 30.04
C GLN A 259 -8.92 -8.94 30.85
N TYR A 260 -9.79 -8.23 30.14
CA TYR A 260 -10.83 -7.36 30.66
C TYR A 260 -12.17 -7.80 30.08
N GLU A 261 -13.26 -7.44 30.74
CA GLU A 261 -14.60 -7.74 30.28
C GLU A 261 -15.53 -6.53 30.51
N ARG A 262 -16.48 -6.35 29.60
CA ARG A 262 -17.46 -5.27 29.66
C ARG A 262 -18.80 -5.75 29.12
N GLU A 263 -19.91 -5.32 29.79
CA GLU A 263 -21.27 -5.45 29.26
C GLU A 263 -21.57 -4.34 28.26
N ILE A 264 -22.38 -4.66 27.24
CA ILE A 264 -22.83 -3.71 26.22
C ILE A 264 -24.34 -3.51 26.42
N HIS A 265 -24.75 -2.27 26.72
CA HIS A 265 -26.15 -1.92 26.92
C HIS A 265 -26.82 -1.46 25.63
N ALA A 266 -28.15 -1.40 25.61
CA ALA A 266 -28.92 -0.97 24.44
C ALA A 266 -28.53 0.44 24.00
N GLY A 267 -28.21 0.60 22.70
CA GLY A 267 -27.73 1.84 22.09
C GLY A 267 -26.24 2.12 22.23
N ASP A 268 -25.50 1.37 23.08
CA ASP A 268 -24.07 1.54 23.26
C ASP A 268 -23.29 1.07 22.02
N MET A 269 -22.08 1.59 21.85
CA MET A 269 -21.17 1.18 20.76
C MET A 269 -19.78 0.85 21.30
N VAL A 270 -19.20 -0.24 20.79
CA VAL A 270 -17.77 -0.55 20.89
C VAL A 270 -17.09 -0.14 19.61
N ILE A 271 -16.01 0.63 19.72
CA ILE A 271 -15.29 1.22 18.60
C ILE A 271 -13.84 0.72 18.68
N LEU A 272 -13.42 -0.03 17.66
CA LEU A 272 -12.05 -0.51 17.50
C LEU A 272 -11.44 0.12 16.26
N LEU A 273 -10.22 0.56 16.35
CA LEU A 273 -9.57 1.33 15.29
C LEU A 273 -8.05 1.13 15.30
N THR A 274 -7.39 1.47 14.19
CA THR A 274 -5.94 1.57 14.09
C THR A 274 -5.50 3.03 14.15
N ASP A 275 -4.20 3.26 14.30
CA ASP A 275 -3.61 4.58 14.42
C ASP A 275 -3.87 5.47 13.18
N GLY A 276 -4.04 4.89 11.99
CA GLY A 276 -4.44 5.64 10.81
C GLY A 276 -5.78 6.38 10.94
N VAL A 277 -6.62 6.03 11.91
CA VAL A 277 -7.84 6.79 12.26
C VAL A 277 -7.52 7.96 13.19
N THR A 278 -6.70 7.73 14.23
CA THR A 278 -6.36 8.72 15.25
C THR A 278 -5.21 9.64 14.86
N GLU A 279 -4.34 9.20 13.93
CA GLU A 279 -3.23 9.99 13.39
C GLU A 279 -3.59 10.73 12.09
N CYS A 280 -4.86 10.81 11.74
CA CYS A 280 -5.34 11.63 10.63
C CYS A 280 -4.83 13.07 10.74
N ARG A 281 -4.57 13.71 9.61
CA ARG A 281 -4.07 15.10 9.59
C ARG A 281 -4.91 15.99 8.68
N GLN A 282 -5.07 17.22 9.12
CA GLN A 282 -5.54 18.32 8.28
C GLN A 282 -4.35 19.23 7.95
N GLY A 283 -3.78 19.09 6.77
CA GLY A 283 -2.49 19.70 6.43
C GLY A 283 -1.37 19.10 7.29
N ASP A 284 -0.74 19.93 8.14
CA ASP A 284 0.33 19.49 9.07
C ASP A 284 -0.17 19.27 10.52
N ARG A 285 -1.45 19.58 10.82
CA ARG A 285 -2.03 19.41 12.15
C ARG A 285 -2.59 18.00 12.32
N PHE A 286 -2.19 17.31 13.39
CA PHE A 286 -2.86 16.10 13.82
C PHE A 286 -4.29 16.40 14.29
N ILE A 287 -5.19 15.48 14.01
CA ILE A 287 -6.56 15.51 14.51
C ILE A 287 -6.54 14.84 15.88
N GLU A 288 -7.04 15.53 16.89
CA GLU A 288 -7.13 14.99 18.24
C GLU A 288 -8.19 13.88 18.31
N SER A 289 -7.98 12.90 19.21
CA SER A 289 -8.92 11.76 19.37
C SER A 289 -10.34 12.22 19.66
N GLU A 290 -10.51 13.32 20.41
CA GLU A 290 -11.81 13.91 20.71
C GLU A 290 -12.54 14.37 19.43
N GLU A 291 -11.81 14.93 18.46
CA GLU A 291 -12.39 15.33 17.17
C GLU A 291 -12.85 14.11 16.37
N VAL A 292 -12.08 13.00 16.44
CA VAL A 292 -12.48 11.73 15.81
C VAL A 292 -13.78 11.21 16.41
N LEU A 293 -13.88 11.22 17.74
CA LEU A 293 -15.06 10.77 18.47
C LEU A 293 -16.30 11.64 18.18
N GLU A 294 -16.14 12.94 18.06
CA GLU A 294 -17.23 13.85 17.67
C GLU A 294 -17.72 13.56 16.25
N VAL A 295 -16.83 13.23 15.31
CA VAL A 295 -17.23 12.81 13.96
C VAL A 295 -17.99 11.49 14.01
N ILE A 296 -17.52 10.49 14.75
CA ILE A 296 -18.23 9.21 14.94
C ILE A 296 -19.63 9.46 15.55
N LYS A 297 -19.71 10.30 16.57
CA LYS A 297 -20.96 10.66 17.24
C LYS A 297 -21.95 11.32 16.28
N SER A 298 -21.51 12.18 15.41
CA SER A 298 -22.38 12.88 14.45
C SER A 298 -23.13 11.93 13.52
N PHE A 299 -22.57 10.74 13.26
CA PHE A 299 -23.15 9.68 12.44
C PHE A 299 -23.80 8.55 13.24
N SER A 300 -23.83 8.63 14.59
CA SER A 300 -24.35 7.55 15.46
C SER A 300 -25.81 7.14 15.20
N HIS A 301 -26.59 8.00 14.54
CA HIS A 301 -27.97 7.72 14.16
C HIS A 301 -28.12 6.81 12.94
N LEU A 302 -27.03 6.57 12.19
CA LEU A 302 -26.99 5.68 11.03
C LEU A 302 -26.78 4.22 11.44
N SER A 303 -26.94 3.30 10.48
CA SER A 303 -26.47 1.92 10.67
C SER A 303 -24.95 1.90 10.87
N ALA A 304 -24.44 0.87 11.56
CA ALA A 304 -23.01 0.78 11.84
C ALA A 304 -22.15 0.78 10.58
N GLN A 305 -22.64 0.16 9.49
CA GLN A 305 -21.91 0.16 8.22
C GLN A 305 -21.91 1.55 7.57
N GLU A 306 -23.06 2.23 7.53
CA GLU A 306 -23.13 3.60 6.99
C GLU A 306 -22.29 4.56 7.85
N LEU A 307 -22.26 4.35 9.17
CA LEU A 307 -21.47 5.17 10.09
C LEU A 307 -19.98 5.07 9.74
N VAL A 308 -19.40 3.87 9.70
CA VAL A 308 -17.97 3.70 9.43
C VAL A 308 -17.59 4.23 8.03
N GLU A 309 -18.46 4.06 7.03
CA GLU A 309 -18.23 4.60 5.69
C GLU A 309 -18.27 6.14 5.63
N ASN A 310 -19.19 6.77 6.38
CA ASN A 310 -19.25 8.23 6.43
C ASN A 310 -18.09 8.82 7.23
N VAL A 311 -17.66 8.17 8.31
CA VAL A 311 -16.46 8.56 9.06
C VAL A 311 -15.23 8.47 8.15
N TYR A 312 -15.04 7.36 7.44
CA TYR A 312 -13.96 7.21 6.47
C TYR A 312 -13.97 8.32 5.41
N LYS A 313 -15.12 8.55 4.74
CA LYS A 313 -15.26 9.60 3.72
C LYS A 313 -14.98 11.01 4.27
N HIS A 314 -15.32 11.25 5.53
CA HIS A 314 -15.01 12.52 6.18
C HIS A 314 -13.50 12.73 6.29
N PHE A 315 -12.78 11.74 6.82
CA PHE A 315 -11.32 11.83 7.02
C PHE A 315 -10.53 11.72 5.71
N GLU A 316 -10.98 10.92 4.75
CA GLU A 316 -10.41 10.88 3.40
C GLU A 316 -10.45 12.26 2.73
N LYS A 317 -11.60 12.94 2.80
CA LYS A 317 -11.76 14.29 2.27
C LYS A 317 -10.91 15.32 3.01
N LEU A 318 -10.76 15.16 4.32
CA LEU A 318 -9.95 16.06 5.15
C LEU A 318 -8.45 15.96 4.83
N GLN A 319 -8.01 14.81 4.34
CA GLN A 319 -6.64 14.52 3.89
C GLN A 319 -6.45 14.69 2.37
N ASP A 320 -7.30 15.47 1.69
CA ASP A 320 -7.25 15.71 0.25
C ASP A 320 -7.21 14.41 -0.58
N PHE A 321 -7.93 13.38 -0.15
CA PHE A 321 -8.00 12.05 -0.76
C PHE A 321 -6.66 11.29 -0.80
N HIS A 322 -5.75 11.61 0.13
CA HIS A 322 -4.45 10.94 0.28
C HIS A 322 -4.27 10.46 1.71
N LEU A 323 -4.64 9.21 1.97
CA LEU A 323 -4.37 8.59 3.25
C LEU A 323 -2.85 8.49 3.48
N ARG A 324 -2.41 8.85 4.67
CA ARG A 324 -1.00 8.76 5.08
C ARG A 324 -0.65 7.42 5.71
N ASP A 325 -1.64 6.81 6.36
CA ASP A 325 -1.53 5.45 6.89
C ASP A 325 -2.82 4.66 6.63
N ASP A 326 -2.75 3.36 6.82
CA ASP A 326 -3.86 2.45 6.59
C ASP A 326 -4.98 2.77 7.58
N PHE A 327 -6.22 2.76 7.13
CA PHE A 327 -7.38 3.21 7.90
C PHE A 327 -8.29 2.02 8.19
N THR A 328 -8.35 1.58 9.45
CA THR A 328 -9.26 0.51 9.86
C THR A 328 -10.13 0.96 11.02
N LEU A 329 -11.45 0.83 10.86
CA LEU A 329 -12.46 1.17 11.86
C LEU A 329 -13.52 0.09 11.91
N ILE A 330 -13.78 -0.46 13.12
CA ILE A 330 -14.84 -1.41 13.40
C ILE A 330 -15.75 -0.80 14.47
N ILE A 331 -17.05 -0.86 14.24
CA ILE A 331 -18.06 -0.45 15.21
C ILE A 331 -19.04 -1.59 15.43
N ILE A 332 -19.28 -1.92 16.72
CA ILE A 332 -20.28 -2.87 17.17
C ILE A 332 -21.32 -2.06 17.94
N LYS A 333 -22.50 -1.91 17.40
CA LYS A 333 -23.61 -1.15 17.97
C LYS A 333 -24.68 -2.09 18.43
N LYS A 334 -25.13 -1.98 19.70
CA LYS A 334 -26.25 -2.74 20.18
C LYS A 334 -27.56 -2.04 19.85
N ASP A 335 -28.51 -2.80 19.33
CA ASP A 335 -29.84 -2.29 19.02
C ASP A 335 -30.54 -1.76 20.29
N VAL A 336 -31.48 -0.81 20.12
CA VAL A 336 -32.22 -0.16 21.22
C VAL A 336 -33.36 -1.03 21.68
#